data_2066de7d33d6a875be7e96d1e84ea484
#
_entry.id   2066de7d33d6a875be7e96d1e84ea484
#
_cell.length_a   1.000
_cell.length_b   1.000
_cell.length_c   1.000
_cell.angle_alpha   90.00
_cell.angle_beta   90.00
_cell.angle_gamma   90.00
#
_symmetry.space_group_name_H-M   'P 1'
#
loop_
_entity.id
_entity.type
_entity.pdbx_description
1 polymer ?
#
loop_
_entity_poly.entity_id
_entity_poly.type
_entity_poly.pdbx_seq_one_letter_code
_entity_poly.pdbx_strand_id
1 'polypeptide(L)'
;MLALTVGLRQGELIALKWNDLNVKSRTLTISEQRSVERRELIEYGSETRTITLASEVVDLLIMEHTKHPNSPLMFMHPATQKPYSPQMVRRMHNEIIKEAGLDHIRFTDLRHTCAVLSLRNGMETKELARMLGHYRPSITRQNYEPYLPHKVQKDEDIPNEATQGELQQAANILDNLLKF
;
A
#
# COMPACT_ATOMS: atom_id res chain seq x y z
N MET A 1 -7.20 -4.61 -2.11
CA MET A 1 -7.06 -4.41 -0.65
C MET A 1 -5.76 -3.71 -0.28
N LEU A 2 -4.55 -4.26 -0.48
CA LEU A 2 -3.28 -3.60 -0.08
C LEU A 2 -3.12 -2.13 -0.52
N ALA A 3 -3.55 -1.77 -1.74
CA ALA A 3 -3.50 -0.38 -2.19
C ALA A 3 -4.39 0.56 -1.35
N LEU A 4 -5.51 0.04 -0.82
CA LEU A 4 -6.46 0.81 -0.01
C LEU A 4 -6.05 0.86 1.47
N THR A 5 -5.48 -0.22 2.01
CA THR A 5 -5.17 -0.32 3.44
C THR A 5 -3.81 0.25 3.82
N VAL A 6 -2.82 0.11 2.96
CA VAL A 6 -1.44 0.57 3.23
C VAL A 6 -0.86 1.48 2.14
N GLY A 7 -1.68 1.87 1.18
CA GLY A 7 -1.37 2.88 0.19
C GLY A 7 -0.25 2.52 -0.78
N LEU A 8 -0.05 1.23 -1.10
CA LEU A 8 0.98 0.81 -2.05
C LEU A 8 0.78 1.42 -3.43
N ARG A 9 1.89 1.80 -4.07
CA ARG A 9 1.89 2.14 -5.49
C ARG A 9 1.60 0.90 -6.33
N GLN A 10 0.97 1.06 -7.49
CA GLN A 10 0.66 -0.05 -8.39
C GLN A 10 1.90 -0.88 -8.75
N GLY A 11 3.03 -0.21 -9.02
CA GLY A 11 4.28 -0.88 -9.35
C GLY A 11 4.88 -1.66 -8.18
N GLU A 12 4.77 -1.15 -6.96
CA GLU A 12 5.18 -1.83 -5.73
C GLU A 12 4.33 -3.09 -5.53
N LEU A 13 3.01 -2.97 -5.65
CA LEU A 13 2.10 -4.10 -5.53
C LEU A 13 2.45 -5.26 -6.47
N ILE A 14 2.76 -4.97 -7.73
CA ILE A 14 3.10 -5.98 -8.74
C ILE A 14 4.47 -6.65 -8.46
N ALA A 15 5.36 -5.95 -7.75
CA ALA A 15 6.70 -6.44 -7.45
C ALA A 15 6.77 -7.32 -6.19
N LEU A 16 5.73 -7.30 -5.32
CA LEU A 16 5.74 -8.01 -4.04
C LEU A 16 6.04 -9.49 -4.17
N LYS A 17 6.94 -9.97 -3.32
CA LYS A 17 7.35 -11.37 -3.17
C LYS A 17 6.86 -11.91 -1.84
N TRP A 18 6.65 -13.22 -1.74
CA TRP A 18 6.26 -13.85 -0.47
C TRP A 18 7.33 -13.68 0.62
N ASN A 19 8.60 -13.60 0.23
CA ASN A 19 9.70 -13.34 1.17
C ASN A 19 9.69 -11.94 1.77
N ASP A 20 8.90 -11.01 1.20
CA ASP A 20 8.74 -9.66 1.75
C ASP A 20 7.77 -9.64 2.94
N LEU A 21 6.96 -10.70 3.12
CA LEU A 21 5.98 -10.82 4.19
C LEU A 21 6.54 -11.61 5.37
N ASN A 22 6.58 -10.99 6.53
CA ASN A 22 6.78 -11.69 7.79
C ASN A 22 5.43 -11.85 8.51
N VAL A 23 4.89 -13.07 8.45
CA VAL A 23 3.59 -13.40 9.04
C VAL A 23 3.59 -13.24 10.56
N LYS A 24 4.69 -13.60 11.25
CA LYS A 24 4.77 -13.56 12.71
C LYS A 24 4.71 -12.12 13.25
N SER A 25 5.45 -11.21 12.63
CA SER A 25 5.44 -9.79 13.00
C SER A 25 4.38 -8.98 12.27
N ARG A 26 3.65 -9.59 11.33
CA ARG A 26 2.68 -8.93 10.45
C ARG A 26 3.28 -7.75 9.68
N THR A 27 4.52 -7.89 9.23
CA THR A 27 5.21 -6.81 8.53
C THR A 27 5.43 -7.15 7.06
N LEU A 28 5.32 -6.14 6.21
CA LEU A 28 5.59 -6.22 4.78
C LEU A 28 6.70 -5.24 4.43
N THR A 29 7.77 -5.74 3.82
CA THR A 29 8.89 -4.94 3.33
C THR A 29 8.68 -4.60 1.86
N ILE A 30 8.77 -3.32 1.51
CA ILE A 30 8.66 -2.83 0.14
C ILE A 30 10.04 -2.33 -0.29
N SER A 31 10.67 -2.99 -1.24
CA SER A 31 12.01 -2.66 -1.75
C SER A 31 12.07 -2.52 -3.28
N GLU A 32 11.03 -2.95 -3.98
CA GLU A 32 11.01 -3.02 -5.42
C GLU A 32 9.70 -2.47 -6.00
N GLN A 33 9.76 -2.04 -7.25
CA GLN A 33 8.60 -1.66 -8.03
C GLN A 33 8.78 -2.09 -9.48
N ARG A 34 7.68 -2.31 -10.20
CA ARG A 34 7.67 -2.65 -11.62
C ARG A 34 6.91 -1.61 -12.42
N SER A 35 7.46 -1.28 -13.56
CA SER A 35 6.85 -0.38 -14.53
C SER A 35 6.93 -0.98 -15.93
N VAL A 36 6.19 -0.44 -16.88
CA VAL A 36 6.28 -0.82 -18.30
C VAL A 36 6.99 0.30 -19.05
N GLU A 37 8.17 -0.02 -19.57
CA GLU A 37 8.91 0.85 -20.49
C GLU A 37 9.08 0.15 -21.84
N ARG A 38 8.90 0.88 -22.94
CA ARG A 38 9.07 0.36 -24.29
C ARG A 38 8.36 -0.98 -24.55
N ARG A 39 7.18 -1.20 -23.91
CA ARG A 39 6.38 -2.44 -23.92
C ARG A 39 6.97 -3.62 -23.14
N GLU A 40 8.01 -3.41 -22.37
CA GLU A 40 8.62 -4.40 -21.48
C GLU A 40 8.31 -4.08 -20.02
N LEU A 41 8.12 -5.11 -19.21
CA LEU A 41 7.96 -4.97 -17.76
C LEU A 41 9.36 -4.90 -17.14
N ILE A 42 9.70 -3.73 -16.58
CA ILE A 42 11.00 -3.46 -15.97
C ILE A 42 10.83 -3.39 -14.46
N GLU A 43 11.77 -3.99 -13.73
CA GLU A 43 11.86 -3.98 -12.29
C GLU A 43 12.88 -2.94 -11.84
N TYR A 44 12.50 -2.12 -10.87
CA TYR A 44 13.35 -1.09 -10.28
C TYR A 44 13.39 -1.28 -8.77
N GLY A 45 14.53 -0.93 -8.17
CA GLY A 45 14.57 -0.69 -6.73
C GLY A 45 13.66 0.48 -6.33
N SER A 46 13.06 0.39 -5.16
CA SER A 46 12.37 1.50 -4.54
C SER A 46 13.00 1.80 -3.19
N GLU A 47 12.66 2.95 -2.59
CA GLU A 47 13.05 3.25 -1.21
C GLU A 47 12.49 2.15 -0.30
N THR A 48 13.42 1.42 0.36
CA THR A 48 13.04 0.29 1.22
C THR A 48 12.35 0.80 2.46
N ARG A 49 11.16 0.27 2.72
CA ARG A 49 10.41 0.52 3.93
C ARG A 49 9.67 -0.71 4.39
N THR A 50 9.45 -0.81 5.69
CA THR A 50 8.66 -1.87 6.31
C THR A 50 7.40 -1.26 6.89
N ILE A 51 6.25 -1.87 6.59
CA ILE A 51 4.94 -1.48 7.09
C ILE A 51 4.32 -2.62 7.88
N THR A 52 3.56 -2.29 8.91
CA THR A 52 2.76 -3.28 9.65
C THR A 52 1.40 -3.45 8.97
N LEU A 53 0.95 -4.69 8.84
CA LEU A 53 -0.33 -5.04 8.26
C LEU A 53 -1.35 -5.36 9.37
N ALA A 54 -2.61 -5.05 9.11
CA ALA A 54 -3.72 -5.56 9.87
C ALA A 54 -3.78 -7.10 9.79
N SER A 55 -4.27 -7.76 10.84
CA SER A 55 -4.38 -9.23 10.91
C SER A 55 -5.18 -9.80 9.74
N GLU A 56 -6.32 -9.18 9.45
CA GLU A 56 -7.22 -9.57 8.36
C GLU A 56 -6.55 -9.50 6.97
N VAL A 57 -5.64 -8.53 6.79
CA VAL A 57 -4.85 -8.41 5.56
C VAL A 57 -3.87 -9.58 5.45
N VAL A 58 -3.21 -9.93 6.56
CA VAL A 58 -2.27 -11.06 6.59
C VAL A 58 -3.00 -12.38 6.30
N ASP A 59 -4.16 -12.59 6.92
CA ASP A 59 -4.98 -13.80 6.72
C ASP A 59 -5.38 -13.96 5.25
N LEU A 60 -5.80 -12.86 4.61
CA LEU A 60 -6.15 -12.88 3.19
C LEU A 60 -4.93 -13.14 2.30
N LEU A 61 -3.75 -12.64 2.66
CA LEU A 61 -2.51 -12.97 1.95
C LEU A 61 -2.13 -14.43 2.11
N ILE A 62 -2.28 -15.01 3.31
CA ILE A 62 -2.06 -16.45 3.54
C ILE A 62 -3.01 -17.28 2.69
N MET A 63 -4.29 -16.94 2.64
CA MET A 63 -5.26 -17.59 1.77
C MET A 63 -4.88 -17.49 0.29
N GLU A 64 -4.38 -16.34 -0.15
CA GLU A 64 -3.91 -16.17 -1.53
C GLU A 64 -2.67 -17.03 -1.81
N HIS A 65 -1.73 -17.13 -0.85
CA HIS A 65 -0.55 -18.00 -0.98
C HIS A 65 -0.90 -19.47 -1.21
N THR A 66 -1.97 -19.97 -0.59
CA THR A 66 -2.40 -21.37 -0.77
C THR A 66 -2.81 -21.70 -2.20
N LYS A 67 -3.22 -20.70 -2.99
CA LYS A 67 -3.60 -20.90 -4.40
C LYS A 67 -2.38 -21.07 -5.31
N HIS A 68 -1.24 -20.48 -4.93
CA HIS A 68 -0.01 -20.49 -5.72
C HIS A 68 1.24 -20.67 -4.85
N PRO A 69 1.38 -21.82 -4.13
CA PRO A 69 2.40 -22.02 -3.08
C PRO A 69 3.83 -21.98 -3.62
N ASN A 70 4.04 -22.28 -4.89
CA ASN A 70 5.37 -22.32 -5.51
C ASN A 70 5.75 -21.01 -6.22
N SER A 71 4.88 -20.01 -6.18
CA SER A 71 5.17 -18.71 -6.79
C SER A 71 6.08 -17.88 -5.90
N PRO A 72 7.17 -17.28 -6.40
CA PRO A 72 7.93 -16.31 -5.63
C PRO A 72 7.19 -14.98 -5.47
N LEU A 73 6.29 -14.64 -6.40
CA LEU A 73 5.51 -13.40 -6.40
C LEU A 73 4.16 -13.60 -5.72
N MET A 74 3.70 -12.59 -4.98
CA MET A 74 2.37 -12.60 -4.36
C MET A 74 1.26 -12.56 -5.40
N PHE A 75 1.45 -11.81 -6.48
CA PHE A 75 0.42 -11.59 -7.50
C PHE A 75 0.94 -11.96 -8.88
N MET A 76 0.49 -13.11 -9.35
CA MET A 76 0.80 -13.65 -10.68
C MET A 76 -0.46 -13.94 -11.48
N HIS A 77 -0.35 -13.80 -12.79
CA HIS A 77 -1.40 -14.21 -13.70
C HIS A 77 -1.48 -15.75 -13.74
N PRO A 78 -2.62 -16.36 -13.37
CA PRO A 78 -2.72 -17.81 -13.17
C PRO A 78 -2.41 -18.63 -14.42
N ALA A 79 -2.82 -18.17 -15.61
CA ALA A 79 -2.60 -18.91 -16.84
C ALA A 79 -1.19 -18.73 -17.44
N THR A 80 -0.57 -17.57 -17.27
CA THR A 80 0.73 -17.28 -17.90
C THR A 80 1.92 -17.43 -16.96
N GLN A 81 1.67 -17.56 -15.65
CA GLN A 81 2.68 -17.62 -14.60
C GLN A 81 3.66 -16.44 -14.64
N LYS A 82 3.20 -15.29 -15.18
CA LYS A 82 3.97 -14.05 -15.26
C LYS A 82 3.39 -13.00 -14.32
N PRO A 83 4.19 -12.02 -13.88
CA PRO A 83 3.69 -10.88 -13.12
C PRO A 83 2.55 -10.18 -13.86
N TYR A 84 1.58 -9.66 -13.14
CA TYR A 84 0.59 -8.77 -13.74
C TYR A 84 1.24 -7.52 -14.32
N SER A 85 0.79 -7.09 -15.49
CA SER A 85 1.16 -5.77 -16.00
C SER A 85 0.36 -4.67 -15.30
N PRO A 86 0.89 -3.44 -15.21
CA PRO A 86 0.14 -2.31 -14.68
C PRO A 86 -1.20 -2.06 -15.39
N GLN A 87 -1.24 -2.30 -16.69
CA GLN A 87 -2.46 -2.16 -17.48
C GLN A 87 -3.52 -3.20 -17.09
N MET A 88 -3.10 -4.45 -16.83
CA MET A 88 -4.01 -5.51 -16.42
C MET A 88 -4.59 -5.23 -15.04
N VAL A 89 -3.77 -4.78 -14.08
CA VAL A 89 -4.24 -4.39 -12.74
C VAL A 89 -5.29 -3.28 -12.83
N ARG A 90 -5.06 -2.25 -13.67
CA ARG A 90 -6.04 -1.18 -13.89
C ARG A 90 -7.34 -1.72 -14.50
N ARG A 91 -7.25 -2.64 -15.46
CA ARG A 91 -8.43 -3.25 -16.07
C ARG A 91 -9.25 -4.02 -15.05
N MET A 92 -8.62 -4.91 -14.27
CA MET A 92 -9.28 -5.66 -13.19
C MET A 92 -9.93 -4.74 -12.16
N HIS A 93 -9.24 -3.66 -11.76
CA HIS A 93 -9.80 -2.67 -10.86
C HIS A 93 -11.06 -2.02 -11.43
N ASN A 94 -11.03 -1.59 -12.69
CA ASN A 94 -12.19 -0.98 -13.36
C ASN A 94 -13.38 -1.96 -13.48
N GLU A 95 -13.09 -3.24 -13.72
CA GLU A 95 -14.12 -4.29 -13.75
C GLU A 95 -14.78 -4.44 -12.35
N ILE A 96 -13.98 -4.49 -11.29
CA ILE A 96 -14.51 -4.57 -9.91
C ILE A 96 -15.37 -3.35 -9.55
N ILE A 97 -14.92 -2.13 -9.86
CA ILE A 97 -15.67 -0.90 -9.60
C ILE A 97 -17.01 -0.91 -10.35
N LYS A 98 -16.99 -1.33 -11.62
CA LYS A 98 -18.20 -1.44 -12.46
C LYS A 98 -19.18 -2.48 -11.90
N GLU A 99 -18.69 -3.67 -11.54
CA GLU A 99 -19.52 -4.74 -10.96
C GLU A 99 -20.14 -4.35 -9.63
N ALA A 100 -19.42 -3.55 -8.83
CA ALA A 100 -19.91 -3.00 -7.58
C ALA A 100 -20.91 -1.84 -7.75
N GLY A 101 -21.16 -1.38 -8.97
CA GLY A 101 -22.06 -0.24 -9.23
C GLY A 101 -21.53 1.09 -8.69
N LEU A 102 -20.23 1.22 -8.49
CA LEU A 102 -19.61 2.42 -7.97
C LEU A 102 -19.18 3.38 -9.09
N ASP A 103 -19.11 4.67 -8.75
CA ASP A 103 -18.53 5.68 -9.64
C ASP A 103 -17.07 5.36 -9.96
N HIS A 104 -16.64 5.68 -11.17
CA HIS A 104 -15.29 5.39 -11.61
C HIS A 104 -14.25 6.17 -10.80
N ILE A 105 -13.34 5.43 -10.16
CA ILE A 105 -12.14 5.96 -9.51
C ILE A 105 -10.89 5.32 -10.15
N ARG A 106 -9.79 6.04 -10.19
CA ARG A 106 -8.52 5.50 -10.69
C ARG A 106 -7.89 4.58 -9.65
N PHE A 107 -7.11 3.62 -10.06
CA PHE A 107 -6.35 2.77 -9.13
C PHE A 107 -5.49 3.56 -8.13
N THR A 108 -4.91 4.67 -8.58
CA THR A 108 -4.12 5.58 -7.73
C THR A 108 -4.93 6.26 -6.64
N ASP A 109 -6.23 6.42 -6.85
CA ASP A 109 -7.11 7.08 -5.89
C ASP A 109 -7.34 6.21 -4.65
N LEU A 110 -7.12 4.88 -4.72
CA LEU A 110 -7.10 3.98 -3.56
C LEU A 110 -6.03 4.40 -2.55
N ARG A 111 -4.84 4.76 -3.04
CA ARG A 111 -3.76 5.27 -2.18
C ARG A 111 -4.09 6.65 -1.61
N HIS A 112 -4.73 7.53 -2.39
CA HIS A 112 -5.20 8.82 -1.88
C HIS A 112 -6.26 8.62 -0.79
N THR A 113 -7.20 7.70 -0.99
CA THR A 113 -8.20 7.33 0.01
C THR A 113 -7.55 6.81 1.28
N CYS A 114 -6.59 5.88 1.17
CA CYS A 114 -5.81 5.39 2.31
C CYS A 114 -5.19 6.56 3.10
N ALA A 115 -4.51 7.47 2.41
CA ALA A 115 -3.82 8.60 3.04
C ALA A 115 -4.80 9.53 3.77
N VAL A 116 -5.89 9.92 3.13
CA VAL A 116 -6.89 10.81 3.72
C VAL A 116 -7.55 10.16 4.94
N LEU A 117 -7.93 8.87 4.83
CA LEU A 117 -8.55 8.14 5.94
C LEU A 117 -7.57 7.98 7.11
N SER A 118 -6.31 7.66 6.86
CA SER A 118 -5.29 7.54 7.90
C SER A 118 -5.12 8.84 8.68
N LEU A 119 -5.01 9.98 7.99
CA LEU A 119 -4.91 11.30 8.62
C LEU A 119 -6.18 11.66 9.40
N ARG A 120 -7.38 11.38 8.85
CA ARG A 120 -8.65 11.63 9.54
C ARG A 120 -8.81 10.80 10.80
N ASN A 121 -8.19 9.61 10.85
CA ASN A 121 -8.15 8.74 12.01
C ASN A 121 -6.98 9.04 12.97
N GLY A 122 -6.29 10.15 12.78
CA GLY A 122 -5.29 10.65 13.72
C GLY A 122 -3.86 10.18 13.48
N MET A 123 -3.58 9.53 12.34
CA MET A 123 -2.19 9.21 11.97
C MET A 123 -1.41 10.50 11.72
N GLU A 124 -0.20 10.60 12.27
CA GLU A 124 0.66 11.74 12.03
C GLU A 124 1.16 11.81 10.58
N THR A 125 1.33 13.03 10.06
CA THR A 125 1.79 13.26 8.67
C THR A 125 3.14 12.59 8.39
N LYS A 126 4.05 12.57 9.38
CA LYS A 126 5.36 11.92 9.26
C LYS A 126 5.23 10.40 9.13
N GLU A 127 4.40 9.79 9.96
CA GLU A 127 4.13 8.37 9.94
C GLU A 127 3.49 7.95 8.62
N LEU A 128 2.50 8.70 8.16
CA LEU A 128 1.90 8.51 6.85
C LEU A 128 2.93 8.65 5.72
N ALA A 129 3.83 9.64 5.78
CA ALA A 129 4.88 9.82 4.79
C ALA A 129 5.80 8.59 4.70
N ARG A 130 6.20 8.02 5.85
CA ARG A 130 7.00 6.79 5.92
C ARG A 130 6.23 5.59 5.32
N MET A 131 4.98 5.39 5.74
CA MET A 131 4.13 4.32 5.23
C MET A 131 3.97 4.40 3.70
N LEU A 132 3.75 5.58 3.17
CA LEU A 132 3.61 5.81 1.74
C LEU A 132 4.95 5.77 0.97
N GLY A 133 6.10 5.87 1.64
CA GLY A 133 7.40 6.00 0.97
C GLY A 133 7.52 7.34 0.23
N HIS A 134 7.20 8.44 0.90
CA HIS A 134 7.48 9.79 0.42
C HIS A 134 8.83 10.23 0.97
N TYR A 135 9.73 10.63 0.08
CA TYR A 135 11.08 11.10 0.43
C TYR A 135 11.07 12.28 1.43
N ARG A 136 10.03 13.11 1.40
CA ARG A 136 9.85 14.24 2.33
C ARG A 136 8.42 14.28 2.86
N PRO A 137 8.22 14.48 4.18
CA PRO A 137 6.88 14.65 4.77
C PRO A 137 6.10 15.84 4.17
N SER A 138 6.80 16.88 3.67
CA SER A 138 6.18 18.00 2.96
C SER A 138 5.36 17.58 1.74
N ILE A 139 5.75 16.52 1.05
CA ILE A 139 4.99 15.96 -0.08
C ILE A 139 3.63 15.43 0.40
N THR A 140 3.62 14.72 1.53
CA THR A 140 2.39 14.22 2.15
C THR A 140 1.49 15.38 2.55
N ARG A 141 2.05 16.40 3.19
CA ARG A 141 1.32 17.61 3.62
C ARG A 141 0.67 18.31 2.42
N GLN A 142 1.45 18.66 1.41
CA GLN A 142 0.95 19.35 0.22
C GLN A 142 -0.17 18.58 -0.50
N ASN A 143 -0.06 17.27 -0.58
CA ASN A 143 -1.02 16.45 -1.30
C ASN A 143 -2.31 16.18 -0.53
N TYR A 144 -2.27 16.17 0.80
CA TYR A 144 -3.40 15.68 1.61
C TYR A 144 -3.95 16.71 2.62
N GLU A 145 -3.20 17.75 2.99
CA GLU A 145 -3.66 18.80 3.89
C GLU A 145 -4.98 19.47 3.43
N PRO A 146 -5.21 19.71 2.12
CA PRO A 146 -6.49 20.27 1.66
C PRO A 146 -7.72 19.42 1.97
N TYR A 147 -7.54 18.14 2.25
CA TYR A 147 -8.62 17.20 2.57
C TYR A 147 -8.86 17.03 4.07
N LEU A 148 -8.07 17.71 4.91
CA LEU A 148 -8.20 17.65 6.36
C LEU A 148 -9.10 18.77 6.88
N PRO A 149 -9.94 18.53 7.89
CA PRO A 149 -10.57 19.59 8.64
C PRO A 149 -9.47 20.43 9.32
N HIS A 150 -9.59 21.75 9.31
CA HIS A 150 -8.59 22.78 9.69
C HIS A 150 -7.95 22.67 11.10
N LYS A 151 -7.59 21.49 11.57
CA LYS A 151 -6.92 21.28 12.86
C LYS A 151 -5.83 20.21 12.78
N VAL A 152 -4.73 20.50 12.11
CA VAL A 152 -3.44 19.83 12.43
C VAL A 152 -2.34 20.86 12.26
N GLN A 153 -1.93 21.50 13.36
CA GLN A 153 -0.76 22.37 13.37
C GLN A 153 0.42 21.68 14.04
N LYS A 154 1.58 21.85 13.43
CA LYS A 154 2.96 21.69 13.90
C LYS A 154 3.56 20.30 13.89
N ASP A 155 4.36 20.10 12.84
CA ASP A 155 5.45 19.12 12.85
C ASP A 155 6.79 19.84 12.68
N GLU A 156 7.66 19.70 13.66
CA GLU A 156 9.08 20.07 13.58
C GLU A 156 9.87 18.92 12.91
N ASP A 157 10.94 19.25 12.20
CA ASP A 157 11.78 18.28 11.48
C ASP A 157 12.44 17.29 12.44
N ILE A 158 12.14 15.98 12.33
CA ILE A 158 12.72 14.89 13.10
C ILE A 158 13.24 13.77 12.16
N PRO A 159 14.33 13.07 12.54
CA PRO A 159 14.96 12.04 11.71
C PRO A 159 14.09 10.82 11.40
N ASN A 160 14.43 10.12 10.34
CA ASN A 160 13.61 9.16 9.60
C ASN A 160 13.54 7.72 10.15
N GLU A 161 13.74 7.48 11.45
CA GLU A 161 13.68 6.14 12.05
C GLU A 161 12.40 5.94 12.85
N ALA A 162 11.52 5.07 12.34
CA ALA A 162 10.29 4.68 13.03
C ALA A 162 10.58 3.66 14.12
N THR A 163 10.07 3.88 15.33
CA THR A 163 10.11 2.89 16.40
C THR A 163 9.06 1.78 16.17
N GLN A 164 9.30 0.59 16.74
CA GLN A 164 8.34 -0.53 16.68
C GLN A 164 6.95 -0.16 17.22
N GLY A 165 6.89 0.77 18.20
CA GLY A 165 5.63 1.27 18.76
C GLY A 165 4.80 2.10 17.78
N GLU A 166 5.44 2.94 16.96
CA GLU A 166 4.77 3.75 15.93
C GLU A 166 4.19 2.87 14.80
N LEU A 167 4.92 1.82 14.41
CA LEU A 167 4.42 0.84 13.44
C LEU A 167 3.20 0.06 13.95
N GLN A 168 3.19 -0.28 15.26
CA GLN A 168 2.05 -0.96 15.88
C GLN A 168 0.83 -0.04 15.99
N GLN A 169 1.03 1.25 16.26
CA GLN A 169 -0.04 2.23 16.32
C GLN A 169 -0.69 2.43 14.94
N ALA A 170 0.11 2.50 13.87
CA ALA A 170 -0.39 2.54 12.51
C ALA A 170 -1.23 1.29 12.15
N ALA A 171 -0.77 0.10 12.56
CA ALA A 171 -1.52 -1.13 12.36
C ALA A 171 -2.87 -1.12 13.09
N ASN A 172 -2.92 -0.64 14.33
CA ASN A 172 -4.15 -0.56 15.11
C ASN A 172 -5.16 0.43 14.49
N ILE A 173 -4.69 1.54 13.90
CA ILE A 173 -5.54 2.47 13.16
C ILE A 173 -6.13 1.77 11.92
N LEU A 174 -5.31 1.00 11.19
CA LEU A 174 -5.74 0.24 10.02
C LEU A 174 -6.72 -0.88 10.39
N ASP A 175 -6.50 -1.60 11.50
CA ASP A 175 -7.43 -2.60 12.03
C ASP A 175 -8.82 -1.99 12.34
N ASN A 176 -8.85 -0.75 12.83
CA ASN A 176 -10.12 -0.04 13.06
C ASN A 176 -10.82 0.39 11.76
N LEU A 177 -10.06 0.69 10.69
CA LEU A 177 -10.62 1.04 9.38
C LEU A 177 -11.22 -0.17 8.64
N LEU A 178 -10.78 -1.39 8.96
CA LEU A 178 -11.23 -2.62 8.31
C LEU A 178 -12.43 -3.29 8.99
N LYS A 179 -12.89 -2.78 10.14
CA LYS A 179 -14.03 -3.31 10.91
C LYS A 179 -15.40 -2.79 10.46
N PHE A 180 -15.52 -2.34 9.19
CA PHE A 180 -16.80 -1.95 8.58
C PHE A 180 -17.34 -3.02 7.65
#